data_fd36102e19c3fc586a02fd60a7938649
#
_entry.id   fd36102e19c3fc586a02fd60a7938649
#
_cell.length_a   1.000
_cell.length_b   1.000
_cell.length_c   1.000
_cell.angle_alpha   90.00
_cell.angle_beta   90.00
_cell.angle_gamma   90.00
#
_symmetry.space_group_name_H-M   'P 1'
#
loop_
_entity.id
_entity.type
_entity.pdbx_description
1 polymer ?
#
loop_
_entity_poly.entity_id
_entity_poly.type
_entity_poly.pdbx_seq_one_letter_code
_entity_poly.pdbx_strand_id
1 'polypeptide(L)'
;MPKILSEIQGKNKMNLKYGFIIMIASLFALSSFNTNVLAEKLEKVTFIAVDKEQFEQPNSKYNYEHIVISGYVEDYTRGDEILVAIIHPDQSQNEIHTHATKKGEIYTLFDISNDSQIGVHQVVLKYRDMELATTSFEIIEK
;
A
#
# COMPACT_ATOMS: atom_id res chain seq x y z
N MET A 1 17.36 52.92 -1.17
CA MET A 1 17.74 51.64 -1.79
C MET A 1 17.88 50.46 -0.82
N PRO A 2 18.52 50.61 0.39
CA PRO A 2 18.65 49.44 1.29
C PRO A 2 17.33 48.85 1.76
N LYS A 3 16.27 49.63 1.93
CA LYS A 3 14.94 49.13 2.31
C LYS A 3 14.27 48.28 1.27
N ILE A 4 14.48 48.55 -0.01
CA ILE A 4 13.93 47.76 -1.11
C ILE A 4 14.62 46.39 -1.20
N LEU A 5 15.93 46.32 -0.95
CA LEU A 5 16.69 45.09 -0.92
C LEU A 5 16.30 44.17 0.25
N SER A 6 16.01 44.73 1.44
CA SER A 6 15.55 43.95 2.59
C SER A 6 14.11 43.44 2.40
N GLU A 7 13.25 44.19 1.75
CA GLU A 7 11.90 43.75 1.38
C GLU A 7 11.93 42.65 0.34
N ILE A 8 12.83 42.75 -0.66
CA ILE A 8 13.02 41.70 -1.65
C ILE A 8 13.56 40.40 -1.01
N GLN A 9 14.47 40.53 -0.06
CA GLN A 9 14.99 39.37 0.68
C GLN A 9 13.93 38.74 1.58
N GLY A 10 13.07 39.55 2.23
CA GLY A 10 11.94 39.03 3.01
C GLY A 10 10.89 38.35 2.15
N LYS A 11 10.58 38.93 0.98
CA LYS A 11 9.70 38.30 -0.02
C LYS A 11 10.30 37.03 -0.60
N ASN A 12 11.61 37.00 -0.83
CA ASN A 12 12.28 35.79 -1.31
C ASN A 12 12.27 34.63 -0.29
N LYS A 13 12.33 34.91 1.02
CA LYS A 13 12.16 33.91 2.06
C LYS A 13 10.74 33.35 2.12
N MET A 14 9.72 34.19 1.92
CA MET A 14 8.33 33.73 1.82
C MET A 14 8.07 33.00 0.49
N ASN A 15 8.64 33.50 -0.61
CA ASN A 15 8.51 32.88 -1.92
C ASN A 15 9.21 31.52 -2.04
N LEU A 16 10.21 31.23 -1.23
CA LEU A 16 10.85 29.90 -1.18
C LEU A 16 9.89 28.83 -0.68
N LYS A 17 9.02 29.12 0.26
CA LYS A 17 7.96 28.18 0.69
C LYS A 17 6.91 27.99 -0.40
N TYR A 18 6.48 29.06 -1.03
CA TYR A 18 5.53 29.00 -2.14
C TYR A 18 6.16 28.48 -3.42
N GLY A 19 7.43 28.77 -3.66
CA GLY A 19 8.18 28.22 -4.79
C GLY A 19 8.35 26.71 -4.70
N PHE A 20 8.51 26.17 -3.49
CA PHE A 20 8.55 24.72 -3.27
C PHE A 20 7.20 24.06 -3.56
N ILE A 21 6.10 24.66 -3.12
CA ILE A 21 4.74 24.20 -3.41
C ILE A 21 4.42 24.31 -4.91
N ILE A 22 4.84 25.39 -5.56
CA ILE A 22 4.67 25.60 -7.00
C ILE A 22 5.53 24.61 -7.80
N MET A 23 6.75 24.27 -7.33
CA MET A 23 7.58 23.25 -7.95
C MET A 23 6.95 21.87 -7.87
N ILE A 24 6.35 21.52 -6.73
CA ILE A 24 5.62 20.26 -6.58
C ILE A 24 4.39 20.24 -7.51
N ALA A 25 3.65 21.33 -7.58
CA ALA A 25 2.50 21.47 -8.48
C ALA A 25 2.92 21.42 -9.96
N SER A 26 4.07 22.01 -10.32
CA SER A 26 4.59 21.95 -11.70
C SER A 26 5.14 20.57 -12.05
N LEU A 27 5.69 19.84 -11.10
CA LEU A 27 6.04 18.43 -11.28
C LEU A 27 4.80 17.55 -11.51
N PHE A 28 3.70 17.84 -10.82
CA PHE A 28 2.42 17.18 -11.07
C PHE A 28 1.85 17.57 -12.46
N ALA A 29 1.97 18.81 -12.86
CA ALA A 29 1.51 19.26 -14.18
C ALA A 29 2.36 18.64 -15.32
N LEU A 30 3.67 18.51 -15.14
CA LEU A 30 4.55 17.83 -16.09
C LEU A 30 4.28 16.31 -16.14
N SER A 31 3.91 15.71 -15.03
CA SER A 31 3.50 14.30 -15.00
C SER A 31 2.17 14.06 -15.73
N SER A 32 1.29 15.07 -15.82
CA SER A 32 0.03 14.93 -16.55
C SER A 32 0.20 14.88 -18.08
N PHE A 33 1.29 15.40 -18.63
CA PHE A 33 1.60 15.30 -20.06
C PHE A 33 2.19 13.93 -20.47
N ASN A 34 2.71 13.17 -19.51
CA ASN A 34 3.28 11.84 -19.72
C ASN A 34 2.52 10.74 -18.98
N THR A 35 1.24 10.98 -18.68
CA THR A 35 0.43 10.08 -17.86
C THR A 35 0.41 8.64 -18.36
N ASN A 36 0.37 8.41 -19.65
CA ASN A 36 0.31 7.06 -20.20
C ASN A 36 1.61 6.28 -19.98
N VAL A 37 2.76 6.90 -20.10
CA VAL A 37 4.06 6.26 -19.93
C VAL A 37 4.39 6.01 -18.46
N LEU A 38 4.04 6.97 -17.58
CA LEU A 38 4.24 6.85 -16.14
C LEU A 38 3.25 5.88 -15.50
N ALA A 39 1.98 5.89 -15.92
CA ALA A 39 0.98 4.94 -15.47
C ALA A 39 1.35 3.50 -15.85
N GLU A 40 1.83 3.24 -17.07
CA GLU A 40 2.33 1.91 -17.48
C GLU A 40 3.53 1.45 -16.64
N LYS A 41 4.44 2.34 -16.27
CA LYS A 41 5.58 2.02 -15.41
C LYS A 41 5.19 1.77 -13.96
N LEU A 42 4.22 2.52 -13.42
CA LEU A 42 3.73 2.37 -12.06
C LEU A 42 2.87 1.12 -11.91
N GLU A 43 2.10 0.75 -12.91
CA GLU A 43 1.28 -0.47 -12.93
C GLU A 43 2.11 -1.76 -12.94
N LYS A 44 3.40 -1.69 -13.26
CA LYS A 44 4.31 -2.84 -13.31
C LYS A 44 5.09 -3.09 -12.02
N VAL A 45 4.88 -2.29 -10.98
CA VAL A 45 5.57 -2.48 -9.69
C VAL A 45 4.80 -3.49 -8.83
N THR A 46 5.50 -4.51 -8.36
CA THR A 46 4.93 -5.48 -7.41
C THR A 46 4.49 -4.80 -6.14
N PHE A 47 3.27 -5.05 -5.72
CA PHE A 47 2.71 -4.53 -4.48
C PHE A 47 1.72 -5.51 -3.85
N ILE A 48 1.42 -5.30 -2.58
CA ILE A 48 0.30 -5.91 -1.87
C ILE A 48 -0.41 -4.85 -1.05
N ALA A 49 -1.72 -4.93 -0.99
CA ALA A 49 -2.56 -3.97 -0.30
C ALA A 49 -3.75 -4.65 0.38
N VAL A 50 -4.26 -4.02 1.41
CA VAL A 50 -5.51 -4.39 2.09
C VAL A 50 -6.53 -3.28 1.89
N ASP A 51 -7.81 -3.64 1.91
CA ASP A 51 -8.89 -2.69 1.64
C ASP A 51 -9.09 -1.66 2.77
N LYS A 52 -8.68 -2.00 3.99
CA LYS A 52 -8.70 -1.11 5.16
C LYS A 52 -7.47 -1.33 6.02
N GLU A 53 -7.01 -0.30 6.67
CA GLU A 53 -5.88 -0.37 7.60
C GLU A 53 -6.29 -0.84 9.00
N GLN A 54 -7.56 -0.71 9.37
CA GLN A 54 -8.06 -1.04 10.69
C GLN A 54 -9.40 -1.76 10.64
N PHE A 55 -9.53 -2.79 11.44
CA PHE A 55 -10.74 -3.62 11.57
C PHE A 55 -11.11 -3.77 13.03
N GLU A 56 -12.40 -3.77 13.32
CA GLU A 56 -12.91 -4.11 14.65
C GLU A 56 -13.03 -5.64 14.78
N GLN A 57 -12.59 -6.19 15.90
CA GLN A 57 -12.79 -7.60 16.17
C GLN A 57 -14.28 -7.92 16.26
N PRO A 58 -14.79 -8.93 15.55
CA PRO A 58 -16.17 -9.36 15.70
C PRO A 58 -16.50 -9.76 17.15
N ASN A 59 -17.65 -9.35 17.65
CA ASN A 59 -18.09 -9.62 19.01
C ASN A 59 -18.81 -10.96 19.20
N SER A 60 -18.98 -11.73 18.14
CA SER A 60 -19.68 -13.00 18.14
C SER A 60 -18.97 -14.03 17.29
N LYS A 61 -18.94 -15.26 17.75
CA LYS A 61 -18.40 -16.40 17.00
C LYS A 61 -19.11 -16.71 15.68
N TYR A 62 -20.25 -16.10 15.46
CA TYR A 62 -21.00 -16.25 14.22
C TYR A 62 -20.79 -15.11 13.22
N ASN A 63 -20.09 -14.08 13.65
CA ASN A 63 -19.79 -12.93 12.81
C ASN A 63 -18.34 -13.00 12.35
N TYR A 64 -18.15 -12.76 11.06
CA TYR A 64 -16.83 -12.66 10.44
C TYR A 64 -16.76 -11.33 9.70
N GLU A 65 -15.58 -10.76 9.70
CA GLU A 65 -15.27 -9.62 8.84
C GLU A 65 -14.22 -10.08 7.82
N HIS A 66 -14.42 -9.70 6.56
CA HIS A 66 -13.51 -10.08 5.48
C HIS A 66 -12.56 -8.95 5.18
N ILE A 67 -11.28 -9.28 5.14
CA ILE A 67 -10.24 -8.40 4.62
C ILE A 67 -10.02 -8.78 3.16
N VAL A 68 -10.11 -7.80 2.27
CA VAL A 68 -9.78 -7.97 0.86
C VAL A 68 -8.29 -7.67 0.70
N ILE A 69 -7.55 -8.66 0.26
CA ILE A 69 -6.13 -8.55 -0.05
C ILE A 69 -5.99 -8.53 -1.56
N SER A 70 -5.43 -7.46 -2.08
CA SER A 70 -5.17 -7.27 -3.49
C SER A 70 -3.69 -7.00 -3.74
N GLY A 71 -3.22 -7.30 -4.92
CA GLY A 71 -1.83 -7.08 -5.24
C GLY A 71 -1.52 -7.31 -6.70
N TYR A 72 -0.24 -7.16 -7.00
CA TYR A 72 0.29 -7.37 -8.33
C TYR A 72 1.71 -7.93 -8.24
N VAL A 73 2.01 -8.92 -9.06
CA VAL A 73 3.34 -9.52 -9.18
C VAL A 73 3.88 -9.23 -10.57
N GLU A 74 4.99 -8.49 -10.61
CA GLU A 74 5.74 -8.26 -11.84
C GLU A 74 6.37 -9.57 -12.33
N ASP A 75 6.38 -9.79 -13.64
CA ASP A 75 6.95 -10.98 -14.28
C ASP A 75 6.35 -12.31 -13.79
N TYR A 76 5.07 -12.29 -13.45
CA TYR A 76 4.36 -13.49 -13.04
C TYR A 76 4.24 -14.50 -14.17
N THR A 77 4.63 -15.73 -13.90
CA THR A 77 4.43 -16.86 -14.82
C THR A 77 3.09 -17.53 -14.51
N ARG A 78 2.23 -17.58 -15.52
CA ARG A 78 0.90 -18.18 -15.40
C ARG A 78 0.98 -19.61 -14.86
N GLY A 79 0.21 -19.87 -13.82
CA GLY A 79 0.15 -21.18 -13.18
C GLY A 79 1.08 -21.32 -11.96
N ASP A 80 2.01 -20.40 -11.78
CA ASP A 80 2.85 -20.41 -10.57
C ASP A 80 2.02 -20.10 -9.33
N GLU A 81 2.38 -20.72 -8.23
CA GLU A 81 1.78 -20.46 -6.93
C GLU A 81 2.33 -19.17 -6.32
N ILE A 82 1.43 -18.42 -5.71
CA ILE A 82 1.75 -17.24 -4.92
C ILE A 82 1.36 -17.54 -3.47
N LEU A 83 2.21 -17.16 -2.55
CA LEU A 83 1.97 -17.28 -1.12
C LEU A 83 1.73 -15.90 -0.52
N VAL A 84 0.61 -15.76 0.18
CA VAL A 84 0.32 -14.60 1.01
C VAL A 84 0.37 -15.06 2.46
N ALA A 85 1.37 -14.60 3.21
CA ALA A 85 1.53 -14.93 4.61
C ALA A 85 0.96 -13.82 5.48
N ILE A 86 0.08 -14.18 6.41
CA ILE A 86 -0.43 -13.28 7.44
C ILE A 86 0.34 -13.57 8.72
N ILE A 87 1.13 -12.62 9.18
CA ILE A 87 1.90 -12.74 10.42
C ILE A 87 1.14 -12.04 11.54
N HIS A 88 0.73 -12.80 12.53
CA HIS A 88 -0.04 -12.31 13.67
C HIS A 88 0.85 -11.62 14.72
N PRO A 89 0.27 -10.85 15.68
CA PRO A 89 1.05 -10.19 16.73
C PRO A 89 1.92 -11.13 17.56
N ASP A 90 1.51 -12.39 17.74
CA ASP A 90 2.29 -13.41 18.45
C ASP A 90 3.36 -14.10 17.58
N GLN A 91 3.57 -13.63 16.35
CA GLN A 91 4.50 -14.17 15.34
C GLN A 91 4.06 -15.50 14.71
N SER A 92 2.90 -16.02 15.04
CA SER A 92 2.30 -17.13 14.28
C SER A 92 1.90 -16.68 12.88
N GLN A 93 1.80 -17.61 11.94
CA GLN A 93 1.53 -17.30 10.55
C GLN A 93 0.37 -18.13 10.00
N ASN A 94 -0.46 -17.49 9.21
CA ASN A 94 -1.39 -18.15 8.30
C ASN A 94 -0.88 -17.99 6.87
N GLU A 95 -0.90 -19.06 6.11
CA GLU A 95 -0.47 -19.03 4.71
C GLU A 95 -1.66 -19.22 3.79
N ILE A 96 -1.81 -18.31 2.83
CA ILE A 96 -2.83 -18.37 1.78
C ILE A 96 -2.11 -18.70 0.49
N HIS A 97 -2.40 -19.88 -0.06
CA HIS A 97 -1.89 -20.31 -1.36
C HIS A 97 -2.87 -19.86 -2.44
N THR A 98 -2.40 -19.09 -3.38
CA THR A 98 -3.23 -18.52 -4.44
C THR A 98 -2.47 -18.44 -5.76
N HIS A 99 -3.15 -17.94 -6.78
CA HIS A 99 -2.60 -17.72 -8.10
C HIS A 99 -3.00 -16.32 -8.57
N ALA A 100 -2.18 -15.72 -9.39
CA ALA A 100 -2.52 -14.46 -10.03
C ALA A 100 -3.23 -14.68 -11.36
N THR A 101 -3.86 -13.62 -11.85
CA THR A 101 -4.38 -13.58 -13.23
C THR A 101 -3.24 -13.59 -14.25
N LYS A 102 -3.56 -13.71 -15.53
CA LYS A 102 -2.56 -13.61 -16.62
C LYS A 102 -1.72 -12.32 -16.52
N LYS A 103 -2.30 -11.26 -15.96
CA LYS A 103 -1.65 -9.95 -15.81
C LYS A 103 -0.83 -9.84 -14.54
N GLY A 104 -0.83 -10.85 -13.67
CA GLY A 104 -0.14 -10.80 -12.39
C GLY A 104 -0.96 -10.22 -11.24
N GLU A 105 -2.24 -9.98 -11.43
CA GLU A 105 -3.13 -9.42 -10.42
C GLU A 105 -3.55 -10.48 -9.41
N ILE A 106 -3.46 -10.14 -8.12
CA ILE A 106 -3.84 -11.01 -7.00
C ILE A 106 -5.09 -10.45 -6.34
N TYR A 107 -5.99 -11.35 -6.00
CA TYR A 107 -7.15 -11.07 -5.18
C TYR A 107 -7.43 -12.26 -4.28
N THR A 108 -7.45 -12.04 -2.97
CA THR A 108 -7.81 -13.06 -1.99
C THR A 108 -8.48 -12.45 -0.78
N LEU A 109 -9.11 -13.27 0.02
CA LEU A 109 -9.81 -12.87 1.23
C LEU A 109 -9.16 -13.51 2.45
N PHE A 110 -9.15 -12.78 3.54
CA PHE A 110 -8.80 -13.29 4.86
C PHE A 110 -9.91 -12.96 5.85
N ASP A 111 -10.30 -13.93 6.66
CA ASP A 111 -11.41 -13.79 7.59
C ASP A 111 -10.93 -13.44 8.98
N ILE A 112 -11.52 -12.39 9.56
CA ILE A 112 -11.36 -12.03 10.97
C ILE A 112 -12.55 -12.57 11.74
N SER A 113 -12.28 -13.26 12.82
CA SER A 113 -13.29 -13.79 13.75
C SER A 113 -13.11 -13.15 15.14
N ASN A 114 -13.99 -13.51 16.06
CA ASN A 114 -13.86 -13.12 17.46
C ASN A 114 -12.63 -13.71 18.17
N ASP A 115 -12.01 -14.73 17.59
CA ASP A 115 -10.79 -15.35 18.10
C ASP A 115 -9.51 -14.76 17.47
N SER A 116 -9.66 -13.85 16.52
CA SER A 116 -8.52 -13.18 15.89
C SER A 116 -7.79 -12.30 16.90
N GLN A 117 -6.46 -12.32 16.84
CA GLN A 117 -5.63 -11.56 17.76
C GLN A 117 -5.79 -10.06 17.57
N ILE A 118 -5.87 -9.33 18.66
CA ILE A 118 -5.83 -7.86 18.67
C ILE A 118 -4.39 -7.41 18.42
N GLY A 119 -4.22 -6.42 17.58
CA GLY A 119 -2.94 -5.81 17.27
C GLY A 119 -2.65 -5.74 15.78
N VAL A 120 -1.39 -5.43 15.46
CA VAL A 120 -0.92 -5.26 14.09
C VAL A 120 -0.54 -6.61 13.50
N HIS A 121 -1.12 -6.89 12.34
CA HIS A 121 -0.82 -8.05 11.51
C HIS A 121 -0.04 -7.60 10.28
N GLN A 122 0.95 -8.36 9.89
CA GLN A 122 1.69 -8.13 8.65
C GLN A 122 1.18 -9.04 7.55
N VAL A 123 1.10 -8.53 6.35
CA VAL A 123 0.74 -9.28 5.15
C VAL A 123 1.96 -9.28 4.23
N VAL A 124 2.48 -10.45 3.94
CA VAL A 124 3.71 -10.62 3.16
C VAL A 124 3.39 -11.38 1.89
N LEU A 125 3.73 -10.79 0.77
CA LEU A 125 3.62 -11.41 -0.55
C LEU A 125 4.92 -12.14 -0.86
N LYS A 126 4.82 -13.45 -1.07
CA LYS A 126 5.94 -14.30 -1.46
C LYS A 126 5.70 -14.93 -2.82
N TYR A 127 6.71 -14.88 -3.65
CA TYR A 127 6.72 -15.51 -4.96
C TYR A 127 8.11 -16.08 -5.25
N ARG A 128 8.15 -17.34 -5.65
CA ARG A 128 9.42 -18.08 -5.89
C ARG A 128 10.36 -18.02 -4.69
N ASP A 129 9.82 -18.25 -3.48
CA ASP A 129 10.53 -18.23 -2.19
C ASP A 129 11.16 -16.88 -1.82
N MET A 130 10.76 -15.80 -2.49
CA MET A 130 11.20 -14.44 -2.19
C MET A 130 10.04 -13.59 -1.66
N GLU A 131 10.32 -12.80 -0.63
CA GLU A 131 9.41 -11.76 -0.19
C GLU A 131 9.49 -10.58 -1.16
N LEU A 132 8.37 -10.26 -1.79
CA LEU A 132 8.33 -9.22 -2.82
C LEU A 132 7.71 -7.91 -2.30
N ALA A 133 6.75 -7.99 -1.41
CA ALA A 133 6.04 -6.82 -0.90
C ALA A 133 5.42 -7.14 0.45
N THR A 134 5.19 -6.09 1.25
CA THR A 134 4.55 -6.20 2.56
C THR A 134 3.57 -5.07 2.76
N THR A 135 2.51 -5.34 3.52
CA THR A 135 1.60 -4.34 4.05
C THR A 135 1.17 -4.78 5.45
N SER A 136 0.34 -4.00 6.11
CA SER A 136 -0.15 -4.33 7.43
C SER A 136 -1.59 -3.86 7.62
N PHE A 137 -2.27 -4.47 8.57
CA PHE A 137 -3.56 -4.03 9.09
C PHE A 137 -3.58 -4.24 10.60
N GLU A 138 -4.46 -3.52 11.28
CA GLU A 138 -4.64 -3.62 12.72
C GLU A 138 -6.03 -4.14 13.05
N ILE A 139 -6.11 -5.09 13.97
CA ILE A 139 -7.38 -5.49 14.59
C ILE A 139 -7.47 -4.81 15.94
N ILE A 140 -8.52 -4.02 16.13
CA ILE A 140 -8.80 -3.33 17.38
C ILE A 140 -9.94 -4.01 18.12
N GLU A 141 -9.95 -3.84 19.43
CA GLU A 141 -11.06 -4.27 20.28
C GLU A 141 -12.28 -3.36 20.01
N LYS A 142 -13.44 -3.97 19.98
CA LYS A 142 -14.69 -3.26 19.77
C LYS A 142 -15.19 -2.58 21.06
#